data_b91e9cdf99fa31f63c79764177766bf1
#
_entry.id   b91e9cdf99fa31f63c79764177766bf1
#
_cell.length_a   1.000
_cell.length_b   1.000
_cell.length_c   1.000
_cell.angle_alpha   90.00
_cell.angle_beta   90.00
_cell.angle_gamma   90.00
#
_symmetry.space_group_name_H-M   'P 1'
#
loop_
_entity.id
_entity.type
_entity.pdbx_description
1 polymer ?
#
loop_
_entity_poly.entity_id
_entity_poly.type
_entity_poly.pdbx_seq_one_letter_code
_entity_poly.pdbx_strand_id
1 'polypeptide(L)'
;WRGKNEMKDNFMTFNIISIVSILVFANVSLVSGWRHLYFLNVFIIYIAVYFLRLLLIKFKSYKKIFFITCLILFIPNIHKIILFHPFQSLYLNELITQKNKNNYLMDRDGLTRLHSVKKILSLSNKEKNINIANASFIPYYRIKNTLNESDQSRLNFIGGDYKNADYIYNNFVYEIDPKFNDKYEIPDNFKKIYELKINGIKMYEIWFKD
;
A
#
# COMPACT_ATOMS: atom_id res chain seq x y z
N TRP A 1 25.13 35.26 13.51
CA TRP A 1 24.86 33.87 13.07
C TRP A 1 23.59 33.30 13.71
N ARG A 2 23.28 33.61 14.96
CA ARG A 2 22.10 33.10 15.68
C ARG A 2 20.78 33.56 15.03
N GLY A 3 20.64 34.85 14.75
CA GLY A 3 19.43 35.43 14.17
C GLY A 3 19.10 34.95 12.73
N LYS A 4 20.11 34.59 11.91
CA LYS A 4 19.90 34.05 10.56
C LYS A 4 19.30 32.65 10.58
N ASN A 5 19.63 31.84 11.58
CA ASN A 5 19.07 30.49 11.72
C ASN A 5 17.63 30.53 12.26
N GLU A 6 17.36 31.38 13.25
CA GLU A 6 16.01 31.59 13.79
C GLU A 6 15.02 32.05 12.71
N MET A 7 15.45 32.94 11.80
CA MET A 7 14.61 33.39 10.69
C MET A 7 14.28 32.23 9.69
N LYS A 8 15.25 31.34 9.41
CA LYS A 8 15.01 30.18 8.55
C LYS A 8 14.06 29.18 9.21
N ASP A 9 14.24 28.93 10.49
CA ASP A 9 13.41 27.99 11.26
C ASP A 9 11.97 28.49 11.36
N ASN A 10 11.79 29.80 11.61
CA ASN A 10 10.47 30.42 11.61
C ASN A 10 9.82 30.39 10.22
N PHE A 11 10.57 30.61 9.14
CA PHE A 11 10.08 30.55 7.79
C PHE A 11 9.58 29.12 7.43
N MET A 12 10.35 28.09 7.77
CA MET A 12 9.96 26.70 7.50
C MET A 12 8.72 26.31 8.30
N THR A 13 8.65 26.68 9.58
CA THR A 13 7.49 26.42 10.43
C THR A 13 6.25 27.14 9.92
N PHE A 14 6.38 28.42 9.55
CA PHE A 14 5.29 29.20 8.97
C PHE A 14 4.74 28.57 7.69
N ASN A 15 5.60 28.10 6.77
CA ASN A 15 5.15 27.45 5.55
C ASN A 15 4.31 26.20 5.84
N ILE A 16 4.72 25.33 6.76
CA ILE A 16 3.93 24.15 7.11
C ILE A 16 2.57 24.53 7.66
N ILE A 17 2.55 25.44 8.63
CA ILE A 17 1.30 25.90 9.26
C ILE A 17 0.38 26.51 8.20
N SER A 18 0.92 27.38 7.32
CA SER A 18 0.13 28.03 6.26
C SER A 18 -0.45 27.02 5.29
N ILE A 19 0.33 26.04 4.81
CA ILE A 19 -0.15 25.03 3.88
C ILE A 19 -1.23 24.17 4.51
N VAL A 20 -1.02 23.67 5.74
CA VAL A 20 -2.01 22.86 6.46
C VAL A 20 -3.28 23.69 6.70
N SER A 21 -3.15 24.95 7.10
CA SER A 21 -4.27 25.86 7.31
C SER A 21 -5.07 26.04 6.01
N ILE A 22 -4.41 26.31 4.90
CA ILE A 22 -5.09 26.46 3.59
C ILE A 22 -5.86 25.20 3.22
N LEU A 23 -5.27 24.02 3.40
CA LEU A 23 -5.93 22.75 3.09
C LEU A 23 -7.19 22.53 3.94
N VAL A 24 -7.12 22.88 5.21
CA VAL A 24 -8.25 22.76 6.14
C VAL A 24 -9.34 23.78 5.82
N PHE A 25 -9.00 25.08 5.71
CA PHE A 25 -9.97 26.15 5.50
C PHE A 25 -10.58 26.14 4.10
N ALA A 26 -9.82 25.77 3.07
CA ALA A 26 -10.33 25.62 1.71
C ALA A 26 -11.10 24.32 1.49
N ASN A 27 -11.21 23.48 2.50
CA ASN A 27 -11.89 22.16 2.43
C ASN A 27 -11.46 21.35 1.18
N VAL A 28 -10.15 21.31 0.92
CA VAL A 28 -9.62 20.68 -0.28
C VAL A 28 -9.82 19.17 -0.22
N SER A 29 -10.55 18.62 -1.19
CA SER A 29 -10.69 17.17 -1.34
C SER A 29 -9.37 16.56 -1.82
N LEU A 30 -8.70 15.80 -0.96
CA LEU A 30 -7.46 15.09 -1.29
C LEU A 30 -7.77 13.73 -1.88
N VAL A 31 -7.81 13.68 -3.23
CA VAL A 31 -8.09 12.46 -3.99
C VAL A 31 -6.96 11.53 -3.83
N SER A 32 -6.39 10.82 -3.42
CA SER A 32 -5.20 9.92 -3.35
C SER A 32 -4.35 10.12 -2.09
N GLY A 33 -4.96 10.61 -1.03
CA GLY A 33 -4.34 10.69 0.29
C GLY A 33 -3.04 11.52 0.28
N TRP A 34 -1.97 10.95 0.84
CA TRP A 34 -0.70 11.65 1.03
C TRP A 34 0.04 12.05 -0.26
N ARG A 35 -0.30 11.49 -1.42
CA ARG A 35 0.38 11.78 -2.69
C ARG A 35 0.42 13.26 -3.02
N HIS A 36 -0.68 13.99 -2.79
CA HIS A 36 -0.76 15.43 -3.04
C HIS A 36 0.00 16.28 -2.02
N LEU A 37 0.35 15.71 -0.88
CA LEU A 37 1.06 16.37 0.21
C LEU A 37 2.53 15.94 0.31
N TYR A 38 3.02 15.15 -0.67
CA TYR A 38 4.36 14.57 -0.60
C TYR A 38 5.47 15.63 -0.46
N PHE A 39 5.27 16.81 -1.03
CA PHE A 39 6.19 17.93 -0.89
C PHE A 39 6.34 18.41 0.57
N LEU A 40 5.35 18.17 1.45
CA LEU A 40 5.46 18.50 2.88
C LEU A 40 6.52 17.64 3.60
N ASN A 41 6.90 16.51 3.06
CA ASN A 41 7.91 15.65 3.69
C ASN A 41 9.24 16.38 3.88
N VAL A 42 9.63 17.25 2.96
CA VAL A 42 10.86 18.05 3.08
C VAL A 42 10.82 18.91 4.33
N PHE A 43 9.70 19.58 4.58
CA PHE A 43 9.51 20.44 5.74
C PHE A 43 9.42 19.63 7.04
N ILE A 44 8.72 18.50 7.01
CA ILE A 44 8.60 17.59 8.18
C ILE A 44 9.97 17.04 8.57
N ILE A 45 10.76 16.59 7.60
CA ILE A 45 12.13 16.09 7.84
C ILE A 45 13.01 17.22 8.40
N TYR A 46 12.91 18.44 7.84
CA TYR A 46 13.67 19.58 8.35
C TYR A 46 13.37 19.85 9.83
N ILE A 47 12.08 19.93 10.20
CA ILE A 47 11.67 20.16 11.59
C ILE A 47 12.13 19.00 12.49
N ALA A 48 12.00 17.76 12.05
CA ALA A 48 12.45 16.60 12.83
C ALA A 48 13.96 16.66 13.10
N VAL A 49 14.78 16.95 12.08
CA VAL A 49 16.23 17.09 12.21
C VAL A 49 16.58 18.27 13.12
N TYR A 50 15.90 19.39 12.96
CA TYR A 50 16.09 20.57 13.80
C TYR A 50 15.79 20.25 15.27
N PHE A 51 14.68 19.61 15.55
CA PHE A 51 14.31 19.18 16.90
C PHE A 51 15.32 18.21 17.51
N LEU A 52 15.78 17.22 16.74
CA LEU A 52 16.83 16.29 17.17
C LEU A 52 18.13 17.03 17.51
N ARG A 53 18.50 18.05 16.73
CA ARG A 53 19.65 18.90 17.03
C ARG A 53 19.50 19.63 18.35
N LEU A 54 18.33 20.22 18.60
CA LEU A 54 18.05 20.90 19.88
C LEU A 54 18.15 19.95 21.07
N LEU A 55 17.61 18.72 20.94
CA LEU A 55 17.73 17.69 21.95
C LEU A 55 19.19 17.30 22.20
N LEU A 56 19.99 17.13 21.15
CA LEU A 56 21.42 16.82 21.27
C LEU A 56 22.23 17.93 21.95
N ILE A 57 21.86 19.19 21.74
CA ILE A 57 22.47 20.32 22.44
C ILE A 57 22.05 20.33 23.91
N LYS A 58 20.75 20.17 24.19
CA LYS A 58 20.20 20.19 25.54
C LYS A 58 20.75 19.03 26.38
N PHE A 59 20.85 17.85 25.80
CA PHE A 59 21.32 16.63 26.48
C PHE A 59 22.75 16.27 26.11
N LYS A 60 23.63 17.27 26.00
CA LYS A 60 25.04 17.09 25.59
C LYS A 60 25.80 16.01 26.36
N SER A 61 25.55 15.89 27.67
CA SER A 61 26.18 14.90 28.56
C SER A 61 25.72 13.46 28.28
N TYR A 62 24.54 13.29 27.66
CA TYR A 62 23.91 11.99 27.42
C TYR A 62 23.89 11.59 25.94
N LYS A 63 24.73 12.19 25.10
CA LYS A 63 24.75 11.95 23.65
C LYS A 63 24.80 10.47 23.27
N LYS A 64 25.62 9.67 23.96
CA LYS A 64 25.74 8.24 23.68
C LYS A 64 24.41 7.50 23.95
N ILE A 65 23.79 7.77 25.11
CA ILE A 65 22.52 7.18 25.47
C ILE A 65 21.44 7.59 24.47
N PHE A 66 21.37 8.89 24.13
CA PHE A 66 20.43 9.40 23.13
C PHE A 66 20.58 8.68 21.79
N PHE A 67 21.81 8.53 21.28
CA PHE A 67 22.06 7.85 20.04
C PHE A 67 21.65 6.37 20.06
N ILE A 68 21.99 5.66 21.15
CA ILE A 68 21.58 4.26 21.35
C ILE A 68 20.05 4.14 21.39
N THR A 69 19.36 5.04 22.09
CA THR A 69 17.90 5.07 22.14
C THR A 69 17.31 5.27 20.73
N CYS A 70 17.83 6.20 19.94
CA CYS A 70 17.41 6.38 18.56
C CYS A 70 17.60 5.11 17.73
N LEU A 71 18.75 4.44 17.84
CA LEU A 71 19.00 3.18 17.14
C LEU A 71 17.99 2.09 17.54
N ILE A 72 17.72 1.94 18.84
CA ILE A 72 16.73 0.97 19.35
C ILE A 72 15.35 1.26 18.77
N LEU A 73 14.93 2.54 18.68
CA LEU A 73 13.66 2.94 18.11
C LEU A 73 13.54 2.65 16.59
N PHE A 74 14.66 2.49 15.88
CA PHE A 74 14.65 2.08 14.47
C PHE A 74 14.45 0.57 14.27
N ILE A 75 14.79 -0.27 15.26
CA ILE A 75 14.71 -1.75 15.14
C ILE A 75 13.30 -2.22 14.74
N PRO A 76 12.20 -1.77 15.38
CA PRO A 76 10.85 -2.17 14.98
C PRO A 76 10.54 -1.81 13.52
N ASN A 77 10.99 -0.64 13.05
CA ASN A 77 10.75 -0.21 11.67
C ASN A 77 11.49 -1.11 10.67
N ILE A 78 12.75 -1.44 10.94
CA ILE A 78 13.53 -2.36 10.10
C ILE A 78 12.86 -3.74 10.07
N HIS A 79 12.47 -4.26 11.22
CA HIS A 79 11.75 -5.54 11.30
C HIS A 79 10.46 -5.53 10.45
N LYS A 80 9.69 -4.44 10.52
CA LYS A 80 8.46 -4.31 9.71
C LYS A 80 8.75 -4.22 8.21
N ILE A 81 9.79 -3.50 7.80
CA ILE A 81 10.19 -3.44 6.39
C ILE A 81 10.49 -4.86 5.86
N ILE A 82 11.18 -5.68 6.63
CA ILE A 82 11.49 -7.07 6.27
C ILE A 82 10.20 -7.92 6.24
N LEU A 83 9.38 -7.82 7.29
CA LEU A 83 8.15 -8.60 7.43
C LEU A 83 7.16 -8.34 6.28
N PHE A 84 7.04 -7.10 5.84
CA PHE A 84 6.12 -6.71 4.76
C PHE A 84 6.73 -6.83 3.36
N HIS A 85 7.98 -7.25 3.22
CA HIS A 85 8.57 -7.41 1.90
C HIS A 85 7.86 -8.50 1.07
N PRO A 86 7.53 -8.26 -0.22
CA PRO A 86 7.76 -7.06 -1.03
C PRO A 86 6.62 -6.01 -0.95
N PHE A 87 5.75 -6.07 0.01
CA PHE A 87 4.53 -5.26 0.13
C PHE A 87 4.65 -4.16 1.21
N GLN A 88 5.80 -3.47 1.29
CA GLN A 88 6.06 -2.47 2.32
C GLN A 88 5.06 -1.30 2.33
N SER A 89 4.46 -0.98 1.18
CA SER A 89 3.43 0.07 1.07
C SER A 89 2.15 -0.25 1.87
N LEU A 90 1.98 -1.50 2.31
CA LEU A 90 0.84 -1.97 3.09
C LEU A 90 1.05 -1.82 4.60
N TYR A 91 2.22 -1.34 5.01
CA TYR A 91 2.48 -1.11 6.41
C TYR A 91 1.57 -0.01 6.95
N LEU A 92 0.77 -0.38 7.92
CA LEU A 92 0.00 0.54 8.76
C LEU A 92 0.69 0.66 10.11
N ASN A 93 0.72 1.87 10.66
CA ASN A 93 1.35 2.11 11.95
C ASN A 93 0.68 1.33 13.10
N GLU A 94 1.36 1.20 14.22
CA GLU A 94 0.92 0.41 15.38
C GLU A 94 -0.35 0.96 16.06
N LEU A 95 -0.73 2.20 15.76
CA LEU A 95 -1.93 2.82 16.32
C LEU A 95 -3.22 2.29 15.66
N ILE A 96 -3.09 1.65 14.49
CA ILE A 96 -4.24 1.08 13.78
C ILE A 96 -4.55 -0.30 14.35
N THR A 97 -5.72 -0.41 14.98
CA THR A 97 -6.19 -1.67 15.52
C THR A 97 -6.49 -2.69 14.43
N GLN A 98 -6.41 -3.98 14.73
CA GLN A 98 -6.70 -5.05 13.78
C GLN A 98 -8.11 -4.93 13.19
N LYS A 99 -9.08 -4.48 14.01
CA LYS A 99 -10.48 -4.25 13.58
C LYS A 99 -10.58 -3.19 12.48
N ASN A 100 -9.76 -2.15 12.55
CA ASN A 100 -9.81 -1.03 11.62
C ASN A 100 -8.96 -1.25 10.35
N LYS A 101 -8.07 -2.25 10.34
CA LYS A 101 -7.21 -2.53 9.17
C LYS A 101 -8.00 -2.85 7.92
N ASN A 102 -9.14 -3.54 8.05
CA ASN A 102 -9.99 -3.89 6.92
C ASN A 102 -10.71 -2.69 6.27
N ASN A 103 -10.70 -1.52 6.94
CA ASN A 103 -11.29 -0.28 6.40
C ASN A 103 -10.34 0.44 5.41
N TYR A 104 -9.10 -0.05 5.26
CA TYR A 104 -8.14 0.54 4.36
C TYR A 104 -8.04 -0.26 3.06
N LEU A 105 -8.02 0.44 1.94
CA LEU A 105 -7.77 -0.15 0.62
C LEU A 105 -6.30 -0.54 0.51
N MET A 106 -5.98 -1.77 0.86
CA MET A 106 -4.60 -2.23 1.05
C MET A 106 -3.84 -2.40 -0.27
N ASP A 107 -4.48 -2.89 -1.33
CA ASP A 107 -3.84 -3.17 -2.62
C ASP A 107 -4.33 -2.25 -3.74
N ARG A 108 -4.55 -0.98 -3.43
CA ARG A 108 -5.06 0.02 -4.40
C ARG A 108 -4.19 0.14 -5.65
N ASP A 109 -2.88 -0.01 -5.53
CA ASP A 109 -1.94 0.07 -6.64
C ASP A 109 -1.76 -1.26 -7.38
N GLY A 110 -2.42 -2.32 -6.92
CA GLY A 110 -2.40 -3.65 -7.53
C GLY A 110 -1.03 -4.33 -7.44
N LEU A 111 -0.33 -4.16 -6.34
CA LEU A 111 1.00 -4.76 -6.11
C LEU A 111 0.93 -6.29 -6.08
N THR A 112 -0.22 -6.84 -5.66
CA THR A 112 -0.41 -8.30 -5.61
C THR A 112 -0.65 -8.94 -6.96
N ARG A 113 -0.87 -8.17 -8.03
CA ARG A 113 -1.15 -8.71 -9.38
C ARG A 113 -0.08 -9.68 -9.87
N LEU A 114 1.19 -9.29 -9.78
CA LEU A 114 2.29 -10.16 -10.24
C LEU A 114 2.36 -11.45 -9.42
N HIS A 115 2.21 -11.33 -8.10
CA HIS A 115 2.23 -12.48 -7.21
C HIS A 115 1.06 -13.42 -7.49
N SER A 116 -0.15 -12.90 -7.70
CA SER A 116 -1.35 -13.69 -7.98
C SER A 116 -1.26 -14.41 -9.34
N VAL A 117 -0.76 -13.74 -10.39
CA VAL A 117 -0.55 -14.37 -11.70
C VAL A 117 0.47 -15.50 -11.61
N LYS A 118 1.62 -15.28 -10.97
CA LYS A 118 2.62 -16.34 -10.75
C LYS A 118 2.02 -17.53 -9.97
N LYS A 119 1.16 -17.23 -9.00
CA LYS A 119 0.47 -18.27 -8.24
C LYS A 119 -0.52 -19.06 -9.11
N ILE A 120 -1.33 -18.39 -9.94
CA ILE A 120 -2.24 -19.05 -10.89
C ILE A 120 -1.45 -19.93 -11.86
N LEU A 121 -0.36 -19.42 -12.45
CA LEU A 121 0.51 -20.20 -13.34
C LEU A 121 1.10 -21.43 -12.66
N SER A 122 1.44 -21.36 -11.38
CA SER A 122 1.95 -22.50 -10.62
C SER A 122 0.89 -23.55 -10.29
N LEU A 123 -0.38 -23.17 -10.25
CA LEU A 123 -1.50 -24.07 -9.96
C LEU A 123 -2.11 -24.68 -11.24
N SER A 124 -1.86 -24.04 -12.38
CA SER A 124 -2.42 -24.48 -13.67
C SER A 124 -1.53 -25.46 -14.40
N ASN A 125 -2.12 -26.29 -15.27
CA ASN A 125 -1.38 -27.13 -16.20
C ASN A 125 -0.61 -26.27 -17.21
N LYS A 126 0.69 -26.56 -17.46
CA LYS A 126 1.58 -25.79 -18.32
C LYS A 126 1.13 -25.69 -19.78
N GLU A 127 0.36 -26.64 -20.25
CA GLU A 127 -0.07 -26.73 -21.67
C GLU A 127 -1.40 -25.99 -21.94
N LYS A 128 -2.13 -25.58 -20.90
CA LYS A 128 -3.46 -24.98 -21.07
C LYS A 128 -3.41 -23.46 -21.11
N ASN A 129 -4.19 -22.86 -22.03
CA ASN A 129 -4.55 -21.46 -21.96
C ASN A 129 -5.49 -21.20 -20.78
N ILE A 130 -5.29 -20.09 -20.09
CA ILE A 130 -5.96 -19.78 -18.84
C ILE A 130 -6.76 -18.50 -19.00
N ASN A 131 -8.06 -18.57 -18.80
CA ASN A 131 -8.93 -17.40 -18.75
C ASN A 131 -9.02 -16.91 -17.30
N ILE A 132 -8.64 -15.66 -17.06
CA ILE A 132 -8.68 -15.06 -15.72
C ILE A 132 -9.63 -13.88 -15.73
N ALA A 133 -10.66 -13.97 -14.90
CA ALA A 133 -11.54 -12.86 -14.60
C ALA A 133 -11.05 -12.06 -13.37
N ASN A 134 -11.54 -10.85 -13.25
CA ASN A 134 -11.17 -9.91 -12.21
C ASN A 134 -12.42 -9.43 -11.45
N ALA A 135 -12.56 -9.82 -10.19
CA ALA A 135 -13.61 -9.37 -9.29
C ALA A 135 -13.16 -8.15 -8.46
N SER A 136 -12.44 -7.22 -9.07
CA SER A 136 -12.01 -5.99 -8.42
C SER A 136 -11.90 -4.85 -9.43
N PHE A 137 -11.83 -3.60 -8.92
CA PHE A 137 -11.71 -2.40 -9.76
C PHE A 137 -10.32 -2.27 -10.44
N ILE A 138 -9.31 -2.87 -9.86
CA ILE A 138 -7.93 -2.75 -10.35
C ILE A 138 -7.78 -3.40 -11.74
N PRO A 139 -7.18 -2.71 -12.74
CA PRO A 139 -6.99 -3.24 -14.08
C PRO A 139 -5.96 -4.37 -14.10
N TYR A 140 -6.44 -5.59 -13.91
CA TYR A 140 -5.61 -6.79 -13.73
C TYR A 140 -4.80 -7.13 -14.99
N TYR A 141 -5.36 -6.89 -16.18
CA TYR A 141 -4.71 -7.16 -17.47
C TYR A 141 -3.36 -6.45 -17.67
N ARG A 142 -3.13 -5.31 -16.96
CA ARG A 142 -1.88 -4.55 -17.09
C ARG A 142 -0.64 -5.33 -16.65
N ILE A 143 -0.81 -6.37 -15.87
CA ILE A 143 0.30 -7.21 -15.43
C ILE A 143 0.93 -8.00 -16.59
N LYS A 144 0.19 -8.24 -17.67
CA LYS A 144 0.64 -9.02 -18.82
C LYS A 144 1.99 -8.54 -19.35
N ASN A 145 2.21 -7.23 -19.44
CA ASN A 145 3.43 -6.64 -19.98
C ASN A 145 4.69 -6.85 -19.10
N THR A 146 4.53 -7.36 -17.89
CA THR A 146 5.66 -7.63 -16.97
C THR A 146 6.06 -9.10 -16.93
N LEU A 147 5.36 -9.95 -17.67
CA LEU A 147 5.60 -11.38 -17.76
C LEU A 147 6.49 -11.71 -18.96
N ASN A 148 7.12 -12.89 -18.95
CA ASN A 148 7.81 -13.40 -20.13
C ASN A 148 6.82 -13.79 -21.24
N GLU A 149 7.28 -13.89 -22.48
CA GLU A 149 6.44 -14.17 -23.66
C GLU A 149 5.67 -15.49 -23.55
N SER A 150 6.28 -16.53 -22.99
CA SER A 150 5.65 -17.84 -22.82
C SER A 150 4.46 -17.80 -21.85
N ASP A 151 4.59 -17.05 -20.75
CA ASP A 151 3.50 -16.88 -19.80
C ASP A 151 2.43 -15.92 -20.34
N GLN A 152 2.84 -14.88 -21.08
CA GLN A 152 1.90 -13.95 -21.71
C GLN A 152 0.98 -14.63 -22.72
N SER A 153 1.50 -15.55 -23.53
CA SER A 153 0.71 -16.26 -24.55
C SER A 153 -0.35 -17.19 -23.94
N ARG A 154 -0.11 -17.69 -22.74
CA ARG A 154 -1.02 -18.59 -22.02
C ARG A 154 -2.16 -17.87 -21.29
N LEU A 155 -2.00 -16.58 -21.01
CA LEU A 155 -2.92 -15.84 -20.16
C LEU A 155 -3.88 -14.98 -20.98
N ASN A 156 -5.17 -15.19 -20.78
CA ASN A 156 -6.25 -14.40 -21.33
C ASN A 156 -7.00 -13.67 -20.19
N PHE A 157 -6.90 -12.36 -20.14
CA PHE A 157 -7.57 -11.53 -19.14
C PHE A 157 -8.93 -11.08 -19.69
N ILE A 158 -10.01 -11.63 -19.15
CA ILE A 158 -11.38 -11.47 -19.67
C ILE A 158 -12.25 -10.50 -18.85
N GLY A 159 -11.62 -9.70 -17.97
CA GLY A 159 -12.32 -8.69 -17.17
C GLY A 159 -13.32 -9.30 -16.21
N GLY A 160 -14.57 -8.87 -16.24
CA GLY A 160 -15.67 -9.39 -15.39
C GLY A 160 -16.46 -10.54 -15.99
N ASP A 161 -15.99 -11.18 -17.05
CA ASP A 161 -16.68 -12.34 -17.66
C ASP A 161 -16.43 -13.63 -16.87
N TYR A 162 -17.13 -13.79 -15.75
CA TYR A 162 -17.01 -14.98 -14.90
C TYR A 162 -17.47 -16.27 -15.56
N LYS A 163 -18.40 -16.18 -16.53
CA LYS A 163 -18.95 -17.36 -17.22
C LYS A 163 -17.86 -18.14 -17.95
N ASN A 164 -16.95 -17.43 -18.60
CA ASN A 164 -15.87 -18.00 -19.41
C ASN A 164 -14.53 -18.09 -18.66
N ALA A 165 -14.48 -17.74 -17.37
CA ALA A 165 -13.29 -17.77 -16.56
C ALA A 165 -12.96 -19.17 -16.06
N ASP A 166 -11.66 -19.51 -16.02
CA ASP A 166 -11.11 -20.65 -15.27
C ASP A 166 -10.78 -20.22 -13.84
N TYR A 167 -10.26 -18.99 -13.69
CA TYR A 167 -9.88 -18.41 -12.41
C TYR A 167 -10.48 -17.02 -12.22
N ILE A 168 -10.78 -16.67 -10.98
CA ILE A 168 -11.14 -15.29 -10.59
C ILE A 168 -10.12 -14.77 -9.58
N TYR A 169 -9.60 -13.57 -9.84
CA TYR A 169 -8.78 -12.81 -8.91
C TYR A 169 -9.62 -11.73 -8.25
N ASN A 170 -9.49 -11.60 -6.92
CA ASN A 170 -10.13 -10.55 -6.13
C ASN A 170 -9.16 -9.98 -5.10
N ASN A 171 -8.87 -8.68 -5.14
CA ASN A 171 -8.02 -7.98 -4.16
C ASN A 171 -8.79 -7.02 -3.26
N PHE A 172 -10.10 -7.16 -3.18
CA PHE A 172 -10.99 -6.37 -2.30
C PHE A 172 -10.98 -4.85 -2.56
N VAL A 173 -10.50 -4.41 -3.72
CA VAL A 173 -10.56 -3.02 -4.13
C VAL A 173 -11.75 -2.84 -5.07
N TYR A 174 -12.74 -2.09 -4.64
CA TYR A 174 -13.99 -1.88 -5.34
C TYR A 174 -14.24 -0.39 -5.57
N GLU A 175 -14.95 -0.04 -6.66
CA GLU A 175 -15.40 1.33 -6.92
C GLU A 175 -16.53 1.74 -5.97
N ILE A 176 -17.41 0.77 -5.70
CA ILE A 176 -18.61 0.93 -4.86
C ILE A 176 -18.64 -0.28 -3.94
N ASP A 177 -19.27 -0.15 -2.78
CA ASP A 177 -19.45 -1.29 -1.86
C ASP A 177 -20.02 -2.51 -2.63
N PRO A 178 -19.37 -3.67 -2.58
CA PRO A 178 -19.82 -4.88 -3.29
C PRO A 178 -21.25 -5.27 -3.02
N LYS A 179 -21.78 -4.91 -1.85
CA LYS A 179 -23.20 -5.16 -1.50
C LYS A 179 -24.21 -4.46 -2.43
N PHE A 180 -23.75 -3.42 -3.14
CA PHE A 180 -24.58 -2.64 -4.06
C PHE A 180 -24.15 -2.79 -5.52
N ASN A 181 -23.25 -3.77 -5.83
CA ASN A 181 -22.75 -3.95 -7.18
C ASN A 181 -22.40 -5.41 -7.45
N ASP A 182 -23.32 -6.12 -8.09
CA ASP A 182 -23.22 -7.55 -8.46
C ASP A 182 -22.00 -7.83 -9.34
N LYS A 183 -21.39 -6.81 -9.94
CA LYS A 183 -20.18 -6.92 -10.77
C LYS A 183 -19.01 -7.60 -10.02
N TYR A 184 -18.99 -7.51 -8.70
CA TYR A 184 -17.91 -8.06 -7.86
C TYR A 184 -18.32 -9.33 -7.13
N GLU A 185 -19.56 -9.80 -7.33
CA GLU A 185 -20.07 -11.03 -6.75
C GLU A 185 -19.49 -12.22 -7.50
N ILE A 186 -18.81 -13.08 -6.76
CA ILE A 186 -18.19 -14.29 -7.32
C ILE A 186 -19.26 -15.38 -7.36
N PRO A 187 -19.52 -16.00 -8.54
CA PRO A 187 -20.54 -17.05 -8.65
C PRO A 187 -20.25 -18.27 -7.78
N ASP A 188 -21.30 -18.96 -7.33
CA ASP A 188 -21.23 -20.13 -6.44
C ASP A 188 -20.48 -21.32 -7.02
N ASN A 189 -20.38 -21.41 -8.35
CA ASN A 189 -19.63 -22.45 -9.05
C ASN A 189 -18.10 -22.23 -9.03
N PHE A 190 -17.62 -21.26 -8.27
CA PHE A 190 -16.20 -21.03 -8.04
C PHE A 190 -15.85 -21.34 -6.59
N LYS A 191 -14.74 -22.06 -6.41
CA LYS A 191 -14.21 -22.42 -5.10
C LYS A 191 -12.93 -21.64 -4.80
N LYS A 192 -12.85 -21.07 -3.61
CA LYS A 192 -11.63 -20.40 -3.17
C LYS A 192 -10.50 -21.44 -2.98
N ILE A 193 -9.43 -21.29 -3.76
CA ILE A 193 -8.27 -22.19 -3.75
C ILE A 193 -7.03 -21.56 -3.11
N TYR A 194 -6.97 -20.23 -3.02
CA TYR A 194 -5.84 -19.54 -2.44
C TYR A 194 -6.24 -18.19 -1.83
N GLU A 195 -5.63 -17.84 -0.72
CA GLU A 195 -5.76 -16.54 -0.07
C GLU A 195 -4.37 -16.08 0.41
N LEU A 196 -3.98 -14.87 0.04
CA LEU A 196 -2.78 -14.23 0.60
C LEU A 196 -3.17 -13.33 1.76
N LYS A 197 -2.55 -13.58 2.93
CA LYS A 197 -2.64 -12.71 4.11
C LYS A 197 -1.25 -12.24 4.52
N ILE A 198 -1.12 -10.96 4.85
CA ILE A 198 0.10 -10.37 5.39
C ILE A 198 -0.26 -9.73 6.73
N ASN A 199 0.33 -10.21 7.79
CA ASN A 199 0.07 -9.73 9.16
C ASN A 199 -1.45 -9.70 9.51
N GLY A 200 -2.18 -10.75 9.11
CA GLY A 200 -3.62 -10.89 9.34
C GLY A 200 -4.52 -10.10 8.39
N ILE A 201 -3.95 -9.32 7.47
CA ILE A 201 -4.69 -8.54 6.48
C ILE A 201 -4.83 -9.37 5.21
N LYS A 202 -6.06 -9.50 4.73
CA LYS A 202 -6.34 -10.14 3.44
C LYS A 202 -5.90 -9.22 2.31
N MET A 203 -5.08 -9.77 1.41
CA MET A 203 -4.53 -9.03 0.28
C MET A 203 -5.25 -9.35 -1.01
N TYR A 204 -5.43 -10.63 -1.29
CA TYR A 204 -6.20 -11.09 -2.44
C TYR A 204 -6.60 -12.56 -2.25
N GLU A 205 -7.57 -12.98 -3.03
CA GLU A 205 -8.04 -14.36 -3.17
C GLU A 205 -7.98 -14.81 -4.62
N ILE A 206 -7.75 -16.10 -4.82
CA ILE A 206 -7.90 -16.78 -6.12
C ILE A 206 -8.99 -17.83 -5.97
N TRP A 207 -9.92 -17.78 -6.91
CA TRP A 207 -11.02 -18.72 -7.02
C TRP A 207 -10.86 -19.50 -8.31
N PHE A 208 -11.21 -20.75 -8.30
CA PHE A 208 -11.14 -21.68 -9.43
C PHE A 208 -12.52 -22.23 -9.71
N LYS A 209 -12.85 -22.40 -10.98
CA LYS A 209 -14.12 -22.96 -11.43
C LYS A 209 -14.12 -24.47 -11.19
N ASP A 210 -15.11 -24.98 -10.42
CA ASP A 210 -15.32 -26.40 -10.21
C ASP A 210 -15.77 -27.11 -11.50
#